data_e1a359540d7902a9ee42919ea5f803e9
#
_entry.id   e1a359540d7902a9ee42919ea5f803e9
#
_cell.length_a   1.000
_cell.length_b   1.000
_cell.length_c   1.000
_cell.angle_alpha   90.00
_cell.angle_beta   90.00
_cell.angle_gamma   90.00
#
_symmetry.space_group_name_H-M   'P 1'
#
loop_
_entity.id
_entity.type
_entity.pdbx_description
1 polymer ?
#
loop_
_entity_poly.entity_id
_entity_poly.type
_entity_poly.pdbx_seq_one_letter_code
_entity_poly.pdbx_strand_id
1 'polypeptide(L)'
;MIRTVWLLLAGLVITVVLSTRVLLATYLRSRRITGVCDRVSRFWCRALLRMGGARVRFQGLERLDWSEPMVIVANHQSWFDVFALGAHLPANRRFVGKEELARIPIFGPAWLACGHIAIDRSDRERAIESLEKAADRAREERLALVFFAEGTRSWDGRLQPFKKGAFVFAIQAGLPVVPLGISGSRAIMKKGSFRVRPGEIRVRVGRPISVDGLEHEDRDRLLEEARSAVAALMEDPDGVTGQPGGAATATDDGRKGEQGRDGTDRSSTYTTGDWKEMTR
;
A
#
# COMPACT_ATOMS: atom_id res chain seq x y z
N MET A 1 -6.53 4.96 30.43
CA MET A 1 -6.51 3.48 30.52
C MET A 1 -7.82 2.84 30.05
N ILE A 2 -8.98 3.32 30.46
CA ILE A 2 -10.31 2.77 30.08
C ILE A 2 -10.47 2.59 28.55
N ARG A 3 -10.12 3.63 27.75
CA ARG A 3 -10.19 3.54 26.29
C ARG A 3 -9.33 2.42 25.70
N THR A 4 -8.13 2.19 26.24
CA THR A 4 -7.24 1.12 25.78
C THR A 4 -7.86 -0.25 26.02
N VAL A 5 -8.36 -0.48 27.25
CA VAL A 5 -9.01 -1.75 27.60
C VAL A 5 -10.26 -1.97 26.74
N TRP A 6 -11.08 -0.92 26.58
CA TRP A 6 -12.26 -0.97 25.72
C TRP A 6 -11.90 -1.31 24.27
N LEU A 7 -10.89 -0.64 23.70
CA LEU A 7 -10.45 -0.92 22.32
C LEU A 7 -9.95 -2.37 22.19
N LEU A 8 -9.18 -2.88 23.14
CA LEU A 8 -8.64 -4.24 23.07
C LEU A 8 -9.75 -5.29 23.17
N LEU A 9 -10.66 -5.16 24.12
CA LEU A 9 -11.74 -6.13 24.31
C LEU A 9 -12.79 -6.05 23.19
N ALA A 10 -13.36 -4.88 22.97
CA ALA A 10 -14.36 -4.70 21.92
C ALA A 10 -13.74 -4.86 20.51
N GLY A 11 -12.48 -4.44 20.32
CA GLY A 11 -11.75 -4.66 19.09
C GLY A 11 -11.50 -6.13 18.79
N LEU A 12 -11.19 -6.94 19.80
CA LEU A 12 -11.06 -8.39 19.64
C LEU A 12 -12.40 -9.01 19.24
N VAL A 13 -13.47 -8.70 19.97
CA VAL A 13 -14.82 -9.25 19.69
C VAL A 13 -15.25 -8.89 18.26
N ILE A 14 -15.14 -7.61 17.88
CA ILE A 14 -15.55 -7.17 16.53
C ILE A 14 -14.70 -7.82 15.44
N THR A 15 -13.39 -8.03 15.70
CA THR A 15 -12.51 -8.72 14.76
C THR A 15 -12.94 -10.17 14.55
N VAL A 16 -13.21 -10.90 15.64
CA VAL A 16 -13.66 -12.29 15.55
C VAL A 16 -15.00 -12.38 14.80
N VAL A 17 -15.98 -11.58 15.19
CA VAL A 17 -17.33 -11.59 14.57
C VAL A 17 -17.25 -11.26 13.08
N LEU A 18 -16.52 -10.21 12.70
CA LEU A 18 -16.43 -9.79 11.31
C LEU A 18 -15.61 -10.76 10.46
N SER A 19 -14.53 -11.33 11.01
CA SER A 19 -13.74 -12.35 10.32
C SER A 19 -14.56 -13.63 10.10
N THR A 20 -15.31 -14.06 11.09
CA THR A 20 -16.23 -15.21 10.96
C THR A 20 -17.27 -14.95 9.87
N ARG A 21 -17.83 -13.73 9.79
CA ARG A 21 -18.77 -13.36 8.72
C ARG A 21 -18.14 -13.49 7.32
N VAL A 22 -16.88 -13.08 7.15
CA VAL A 22 -16.16 -13.25 5.89
C VAL A 22 -15.97 -14.73 5.56
N LEU A 23 -15.52 -15.53 6.53
CA LEU A 23 -15.31 -16.97 6.33
C LEU A 23 -16.60 -17.69 5.98
N LEU A 24 -17.70 -17.35 6.64
CA LEU A 24 -19.01 -17.90 6.32
C LEU A 24 -19.44 -17.55 4.88
N ALA A 25 -19.27 -16.29 4.47
CA ALA A 25 -19.54 -15.86 3.10
C ALA A 25 -18.66 -16.59 2.07
N THR A 26 -17.40 -16.86 2.42
CA THR A 26 -16.48 -17.64 1.58
C THR A 26 -16.91 -19.09 1.48
N TYR A 27 -17.26 -19.72 2.61
CA TYR A 27 -17.74 -21.10 2.68
C TYR A 27 -19.02 -21.30 1.85
N LEU A 28 -19.94 -20.35 1.93
CA LEU A 28 -21.21 -20.35 1.16
C LEU A 28 -20.99 -19.98 -0.33
N ARG A 29 -19.74 -19.87 -0.77
CA ARG A 29 -19.36 -19.52 -2.17
C ARG A 29 -20.10 -18.29 -2.69
N SER A 30 -20.25 -17.28 -1.86
CA SER A 30 -20.95 -16.05 -2.22
C SER A 30 -20.32 -15.40 -3.43
N ARG A 31 -21.09 -15.22 -4.51
CA ARG A 31 -20.67 -14.47 -5.71
C ARG A 31 -20.33 -13.00 -5.39
N ARG A 32 -20.70 -12.51 -4.21
CA ARG A 32 -20.48 -11.14 -3.74
C ARG A 32 -19.35 -11.04 -2.71
N ILE A 33 -18.44 -12.01 -2.64
CA ILE A 33 -17.39 -12.05 -1.61
C ILE A 33 -16.57 -10.78 -1.56
N THR A 34 -16.16 -10.22 -2.71
CA THR A 34 -15.40 -8.96 -2.78
C THR A 34 -16.15 -7.81 -2.12
N GLY A 35 -17.45 -7.66 -2.38
CA GLY A 35 -18.27 -6.63 -1.76
C GLY A 35 -18.51 -6.86 -0.27
N VAL A 36 -18.53 -8.12 0.20
CA VAL A 36 -18.59 -8.45 1.63
C VAL A 36 -17.28 -8.05 2.29
N CYS A 37 -16.15 -8.43 1.72
CA CYS A 37 -14.82 -8.10 2.21
C CYS A 37 -14.61 -6.58 2.33
N ASP A 38 -14.99 -5.82 1.32
CA ASP A 38 -14.82 -4.37 1.34
C ASP A 38 -15.68 -3.72 2.45
N ARG A 39 -16.96 -4.06 2.53
CA ARG A 39 -17.86 -3.53 3.58
C ARG A 39 -17.38 -3.89 4.98
N VAL A 40 -17.01 -5.15 5.19
CA VAL A 40 -16.54 -5.67 6.48
C VAL A 40 -15.23 -5.00 6.87
N SER A 41 -14.24 -4.97 5.98
CA SER A 41 -12.94 -4.34 6.21
C SER A 41 -13.09 -2.85 6.52
N ARG A 42 -13.88 -2.12 5.75
CA ARG A 42 -14.12 -0.69 5.93
C ARG A 42 -14.84 -0.40 7.26
N PHE A 43 -15.86 -1.18 7.60
CA PHE A 43 -16.56 -1.07 8.88
C PHE A 43 -15.62 -1.36 10.06
N TRP A 44 -14.84 -2.45 9.98
CA TRP A 44 -13.86 -2.85 10.99
C TRP A 44 -12.84 -1.74 11.25
N CYS A 45 -12.23 -1.21 10.20
CA CYS A 45 -11.26 -0.13 10.33
C CYS A 45 -11.88 1.13 10.94
N ARG A 46 -13.08 1.53 10.49
CA ARG A 46 -13.79 2.70 11.02
C ARG A 46 -14.17 2.54 12.51
N ALA A 47 -14.60 1.33 12.89
CA ALA A 47 -14.93 1.04 14.28
C ALA A 47 -13.69 1.15 15.18
N LEU A 48 -12.54 0.57 14.77
CA LEU A 48 -11.28 0.66 15.52
C LEU A 48 -10.76 2.10 15.63
N LEU A 49 -10.85 2.89 14.54
CA LEU A 49 -10.51 4.31 14.58
C LEU A 49 -11.39 5.08 15.58
N ARG A 50 -12.71 4.89 15.54
CA ARG A 50 -13.64 5.56 16.46
C ARG A 50 -13.40 5.17 17.91
N MET A 51 -13.24 3.88 18.21
CA MET A 51 -12.95 3.38 19.56
C MET A 51 -11.60 3.93 20.07
N GLY A 52 -10.60 4.04 19.19
CA GLY A 52 -9.32 4.66 19.50
C GLY A 52 -9.37 6.18 19.64
N GLY A 53 -10.46 6.82 19.24
CA GLY A 53 -10.57 8.28 19.20
C GLY A 53 -9.68 8.92 18.14
N ALA A 54 -9.39 8.20 17.07
CA ALA A 54 -8.60 8.66 15.95
C ALA A 54 -9.48 9.40 14.93
N ARG A 55 -9.07 10.60 14.55
CA ARG A 55 -9.62 11.34 13.41
C ARG A 55 -8.65 11.21 12.26
N VAL A 56 -9.16 10.99 11.05
CA VAL A 56 -8.33 10.83 9.85
C VAL A 56 -8.66 11.93 8.87
N ARG A 57 -7.62 12.61 8.37
CA ARG A 57 -7.71 13.57 7.28
C ARG A 57 -6.92 13.03 6.09
N PHE A 58 -7.57 12.94 4.94
CA PHE A 58 -6.95 12.59 3.68
C PHE A 58 -6.84 13.81 2.77
N GLN A 59 -5.74 13.88 2.03
CA GLN A 59 -5.50 14.89 1.00
C GLN A 59 -4.92 14.21 -0.24
N GLY A 60 -5.41 14.56 -1.42
CA GLY A 60 -4.87 14.10 -2.70
C GLY A 60 -5.47 12.79 -3.23
N LEU A 61 -6.48 12.20 -2.59
CA LEU A 61 -7.16 11.00 -3.11
C LEU A 61 -7.80 11.23 -4.49
N GLU A 62 -8.27 12.44 -4.72
CA GLU A 62 -8.89 12.90 -5.96
C GLU A 62 -7.93 13.00 -7.14
N ARG A 63 -6.63 12.92 -6.89
CA ARG A 63 -5.56 13.01 -7.90
C ARG A 63 -5.29 11.69 -8.61
N LEU A 64 -5.84 10.60 -8.10
CA LEU A 64 -5.59 9.26 -8.59
C LEU A 64 -6.80 8.71 -9.33
N ASP A 65 -6.54 8.06 -10.45
CA ASP A 65 -7.52 7.20 -11.09
C ASP A 65 -7.51 5.82 -10.41
N TRP A 66 -8.48 5.59 -9.57
CA TRP A 66 -8.64 4.35 -8.83
C TRP A 66 -9.19 3.19 -9.68
N SER A 67 -9.50 3.43 -10.94
CA SER A 67 -9.81 2.37 -11.89
C SER A 67 -8.57 1.71 -12.48
N GLU A 68 -7.39 2.32 -12.28
CA GLU A 68 -6.12 1.78 -12.76
C GLU A 68 -5.35 1.06 -11.63
N PRO A 69 -4.62 -0.02 -11.96
CA PRO A 69 -3.80 -0.71 -10.99
C PRO A 69 -2.58 0.13 -10.59
N MET A 70 -2.18 0.04 -9.32
CA MET A 70 -1.04 0.81 -8.82
C MET A 70 -0.38 0.17 -7.60
N VAL A 71 0.84 0.56 -7.33
CA VAL A 71 1.60 0.22 -6.12
C VAL A 71 1.63 1.43 -5.20
N ILE A 72 0.97 1.35 -4.05
CA ILE A 72 1.02 2.39 -3.03
C ILE A 72 2.15 2.06 -2.07
N VAL A 73 3.09 2.99 -1.88
CA VAL A 73 4.16 2.87 -0.90
C VAL A 73 3.99 3.90 0.20
N ALA A 74 3.96 3.45 1.45
CA ALA A 74 3.75 4.29 2.62
C ALA A 74 4.78 4.04 3.71
N ASN A 75 5.03 5.05 4.55
CA ASN A 75 5.69 4.87 5.83
C ASN A 75 4.80 4.14 6.83
N HIS A 76 5.38 3.60 7.91
CA HIS A 76 4.64 2.83 8.91
C HIS A 76 5.06 3.19 10.35
N GLN A 77 4.14 3.76 11.12
CA GLN A 77 4.41 4.20 12.49
C GLN A 77 3.52 3.51 13.53
N SER A 78 2.34 3.01 13.13
CA SER A 78 1.31 2.50 14.04
C SER A 78 0.42 1.45 13.37
N TRP A 79 -0.25 0.62 14.16
CA TRP A 79 -1.39 -0.16 13.66
C TRP A 79 -2.51 0.72 13.11
N PHE A 80 -2.61 1.94 13.62
CA PHE A 80 -3.61 2.91 13.17
C PHE A 80 -3.40 3.37 11.73
N ASP A 81 -2.20 3.18 11.14
CA ASP A 81 -1.97 3.42 9.71
C ASP A 81 -2.81 2.48 8.86
N VAL A 82 -2.81 1.18 9.21
CA VAL A 82 -3.63 0.16 8.52
C VAL A 82 -5.11 0.51 8.60
N PHE A 83 -5.58 0.93 9.78
CA PHE A 83 -6.99 1.29 9.96
C PHE A 83 -7.35 2.57 9.20
N ALA A 84 -6.45 3.56 9.16
CA ALA A 84 -6.66 4.78 8.40
C ALA A 84 -6.78 4.49 6.89
N LEU A 85 -5.85 3.74 6.32
CA LEU A 85 -5.88 3.36 4.92
C LEU A 85 -7.07 2.44 4.61
N GLY A 86 -7.31 1.43 5.44
CA GLY A 86 -8.42 0.49 5.26
C GLY A 86 -9.81 1.13 5.32
N ALA A 87 -9.98 2.21 6.08
CA ALA A 87 -11.24 2.93 6.21
C ALA A 87 -11.55 3.86 5.03
N HIS A 88 -10.52 4.41 4.38
CA HIS A 88 -10.68 5.55 3.44
C HIS A 88 -10.26 5.24 2.01
N LEU A 89 -9.27 4.37 1.78
CA LEU A 89 -8.92 3.99 0.41
C LEU A 89 -10.08 3.24 -0.28
N PRO A 90 -10.21 3.33 -1.61
CA PRO A 90 -11.20 2.60 -2.41
C PRO A 90 -11.21 1.08 -2.21
N ALA A 91 -12.25 0.41 -2.71
CA ALA A 91 -12.51 -1.00 -2.48
C ALA A 91 -11.48 -1.95 -3.11
N ASN A 92 -10.84 -1.53 -4.20
CA ASN A 92 -9.83 -2.32 -4.91
C ASN A 92 -8.47 -2.41 -4.21
N ARG A 93 -8.31 -1.80 -3.02
CA ARG A 93 -7.06 -1.89 -2.24
C ARG A 93 -6.81 -3.29 -1.70
N ARG A 94 -5.55 -3.75 -1.74
CA ARG A 94 -5.08 -4.96 -1.04
C ARG A 94 -3.81 -4.64 -0.29
N PHE A 95 -3.72 -5.10 0.95
CA PHE A 95 -2.52 -4.93 1.75
C PHE A 95 -1.56 -6.08 1.53
N VAL A 96 -0.29 -5.74 1.39
CA VAL A 96 0.80 -6.69 1.40
C VAL A 96 1.36 -6.73 2.81
N GLY A 97 1.30 -7.89 3.44
CA GLY A 97 1.67 -8.08 4.85
C GLY A 97 2.56 -9.28 5.08
N LYS A 98 3.00 -9.43 6.32
CA LYS A 98 3.79 -10.59 6.75
C LYS A 98 2.94 -11.86 6.81
N GLU A 99 3.53 -13.00 6.47
CA GLU A 99 2.86 -14.31 6.52
C GLU A 99 2.29 -14.64 7.90
N GLU A 100 2.93 -14.17 8.99
CA GLU A 100 2.45 -14.41 10.36
C GLU A 100 1.02 -13.85 10.59
N LEU A 101 0.61 -12.83 9.82
CA LEU A 101 -0.77 -12.34 9.87
C LEU A 101 -1.76 -13.38 9.34
N ALA A 102 -1.38 -14.15 8.34
CA ALA A 102 -2.20 -15.22 7.77
C ALA A 102 -2.35 -16.42 8.73
N ARG A 103 -1.46 -16.56 9.70
CA ARG A 103 -1.48 -17.62 10.70
C ARG A 103 -2.35 -17.28 11.92
N ILE A 104 -2.82 -16.05 12.06
CA ILE A 104 -3.70 -15.65 13.18
C ILE A 104 -5.05 -16.36 13.03
N PRO A 105 -5.49 -17.15 14.06
CA PRO A 105 -6.76 -17.88 13.99
C PRO A 105 -7.93 -16.95 13.63
N ILE A 106 -8.82 -17.42 12.77
CA ILE A 106 -10.03 -16.73 12.29
C ILE A 106 -9.69 -15.49 11.44
N PHE A 107 -8.86 -14.58 11.94
CA PHE A 107 -8.46 -13.35 11.22
C PHE A 107 -7.66 -13.65 9.97
N GLY A 108 -6.62 -14.47 10.06
CA GLY A 108 -5.72 -14.76 8.95
C GLY A 108 -6.42 -15.35 7.73
N PRO A 109 -7.18 -16.46 7.87
CA PRO A 109 -7.97 -17.01 6.79
C PRO A 109 -8.98 -16.00 6.19
N ALA A 110 -9.63 -15.17 7.02
CA ALA A 110 -10.54 -14.13 6.54
C ALA A 110 -9.80 -13.02 5.78
N TRP A 111 -8.61 -12.64 6.25
CA TRP A 111 -7.75 -11.64 5.61
C TRP A 111 -7.29 -12.12 4.22
N LEU A 112 -6.86 -13.39 4.11
CA LEU A 112 -6.52 -14.02 2.82
C LEU A 112 -7.73 -14.13 1.89
N ALA A 113 -8.89 -14.55 2.41
CA ALA A 113 -10.13 -14.63 1.64
C ALA A 113 -10.57 -13.28 1.05
N CYS A 114 -10.18 -12.18 1.70
CA CYS A 114 -10.35 -10.83 1.17
C CYS A 114 -9.30 -10.43 0.11
N GLY A 115 -8.43 -11.37 -0.27
CA GLY A 115 -7.45 -11.17 -1.34
C GLY A 115 -6.23 -10.36 -0.95
N HIS A 116 -5.97 -10.15 0.35
CA HIS A 116 -4.72 -9.58 0.81
C HIS A 116 -3.56 -10.55 0.58
N ILE A 117 -2.34 -10.03 0.51
CA ILE A 117 -1.16 -10.79 0.08
C ILE A 117 -0.25 -11.03 1.27
N ALA A 118 -0.02 -12.31 1.59
CA ALA A 118 0.94 -12.72 2.60
C ALA A 118 2.30 -12.96 1.95
N ILE A 119 3.37 -12.39 2.53
CA ILE A 119 4.75 -12.59 2.08
C ILE A 119 5.55 -13.24 3.20
N ASP A 120 6.11 -14.41 2.91
CA ASP A 120 7.16 -15.01 3.73
C ASP A 120 8.48 -14.31 3.41
N ARG A 121 8.93 -13.45 4.33
CA ARG A 121 10.20 -12.72 4.18
C ARG A 121 11.42 -13.52 4.55
N SER A 122 11.24 -14.71 5.12
CA SER A 122 12.31 -15.64 5.46
C SER A 122 12.64 -16.60 4.31
N ASP A 123 11.68 -16.78 3.39
CA ASP A 123 11.83 -17.60 2.20
C ASP A 123 11.67 -16.71 0.95
N ARG A 124 12.80 -16.49 0.28
CA ARG A 124 12.88 -15.62 -0.88
C ARG A 124 12.09 -16.15 -2.08
N GLU A 125 12.16 -17.46 -2.34
CA GLU A 125 11.48 -18.06 -3.49
C GLU A 125 9.96 -17.97 -3.32
N ARG A 126 9.46 -18.27 -2.14
CA ARG A 126 8.03 -18.10 -1.82
C ARG A 126 7.57 -16.65 -1.86
N ALA A 127 8.44 -15.72 -1.44
CA ALA A 127 8.12 -14.29 -1.52
C ALA A 127 7.96 -13.85 -2.97
N ILE A 128 8.85 -14.30 -3.87
CA ILE A 128 8.81 -14.03 -5.30
C ILE A 128 7.53 -14.61 -5.91
N GLU A 129 7.25 -15.89 -5.71
CA GLU A 129 6.05 -16.55 -6.23
C GLU A 129 4.75 -15.83 -5.79
N SER A 130 4.71 -15.41 -4.53
CA SER A 130 3.57 -14.66 -3.99
C SER A 130 3.40 -13.30 -4.67
N LEU A 131 4.51 -12.63 -5.02
CA LEU A 131 4.50 -11.33 -5.71
C LEU A 131 4.15 -11.50 -7.20
N GLU A 132 4.61 -12.55 -7.90
CA GLU A 132 4.23 -12.85 -9.28
C GLU A 132 2.71 -13.01 -9.40
N LYS A 133 2.13 -13.89 -8.59
CA LYS A 133 0.67 -14.07 -8.53
C LYS A 133 -0.07 -12.78 -8.19
N ALA A 134 0.54 -11.94 -7.35
CA ALA A 134 -0.03 -10.65 -7.01
C ALA A 134 0.01 -9.65 -8.18
N ALA A 135 1.05 -9.70 -9.03
CA ALA A 135 1.18 -8.83 -10.19
C ALA A 135 0.08 -9.11 -11.22
N ASP A 136 -0.14 -10.38 -11.56
CA ASP A 136 -1.19 -10.79 -12.50
C ASP A 136 -2.57 -10.37 -11.99
N ARG A 137 -2.86 -10.69 -10.72
CA ARG A 137 -4.10 -10.27 -10.10
C ARG A 137 -4.28 -8.75 -10.03
N ALA A 138 -3.19 -8.00 -9.80
CA ALA A 138 -3.27 -6.55 -9.74
C ALA A 138 -3.69 -5.95 -11.07
N ARG A 139 -3.20 -6.51 -12.19
CA ARG A 139 -3.59 -6.09 -13.53
C ARG A 139 -5.03 -6.50 -13.87
N GLU A 140 -5.38 -7.78 -13.65
CA GLU A 140 -6.68 -8.33 -13.97
C GLU A 140 -7.83 -7.70 -13.18
N GLU A 141 -7.64 -7.56 -11.86
CA GLU A 141 -8.64 -7.04 -10.93
C GLU A 141 -8.50 -5.51 -10.70
N ARG A 142 -7.55 -4.84 -11.37
CA ARG A 142 -7.23 -3.40 -11.22
C ARG A 142 -7.02 -3.00 -9.77
N LEU A 143 -6.10 -3.68 -9.08
CA LEU A 143 -5.88 -3.51 -7.66
C LEU A 143 -4.87 -2.39 -7.35
N ALA A 144 -5.13 -1.69 -6.26
CA ALA A 144 -4.16 -0.83 -5.58
C ALA A 144 -3.46 -1.65 -4.48
N LEU A 145 -2.21 -2.03 -4.68
CA LEU A 145 -1.44 -2.82 -3.73
C LEU A 145 -0.71 -1.92 -2.73
N VAL A 146 -1.03 -2.06 -1.45
CA VAL A 146 -0.49 -1.21 -0.39
C VAL A 146 0.69 -1.88 0.30
N PHE A 147 1.87 -1.28 0.16
CA PHE A 147 3.10 -1.67 0.83
C PHE A 147 3.49 -0.65 1.89
N PHE A 148 3.75 -1.12 3.10
CA PHE A 148 4.52 -0.35 4.07
C PHE A 148 6.00 -0.59 3.79
N ALA A 149 6.61 0.31 3.01
CA ALA A 149 7.91 0.07 2.38
C ALA A 149 9.08 -0.08 3.37
N GLU A 150 8.95 0.42 4.61
CA GLU A 150 9.89 0.20 5.70
C GLU A 150 9.95 -1.28 6.16
N GLY A 151 8.91 -2.05 5.85
CA GLY A 151 8.81 -3.46 6.24
C GLY A 151 8.50 -3.70 7.72
N THR A 152 8.56 -2.70 8.56
CA THR A 152 8.19 -2.75 9.98
C THR A 152 7.78 -1.36 10.45
N ARG A 153 7.05 -1.27 11.57
CA ARG A 153 6.71 0.02 12.17
C ARG A 153 7.95 0.70 12.75
N SER A 154 8.07 2.02 12.59
CA SER A 154 9.11 2.83 13.18
C SER A 154 9.00 2.87 14.72
N TRP A 155 10.12 2.84 15.44
CA TRP A 155 10.16 2.98 16.88
C TRP A 155 10.10 4.44 17.34
N ASP A 156 10.81 5.31 16.66
CA ASP A 156 11.00 6.72 16.99
C ASP A 156 10.07 7.67 16.21
N GLY A 157 9.42 7.16 15.14
CA GLY A 157 8.58 7.92 14.24
C GLY A 157 9.33 8.52 13.05
N ARG A 158 10.65 8.33 12.98
CA ARG A 158 11.43 8.72 11.81
C ARG A 158 11.18 7.74 10.66
N LEU A 159 11.26 8.25 9.45
CA LEU A 159 11.17 7.44 8.24
C LEU A 159 12.39 6.51 8.16
N GLN A 160 12.13 5.20 8.19
CA GLN A 160 13.18 4.19 8.09
C GLN A 160 13.58 3.96 6.62
N PRO A 161 14.73 3.33 6.36
CA PRO A 161 15.08 2.90 5.02
C PRO A 161 14.01 2.00 4.40
N PHE A 162 13.69 2.23 3.13
CA PHE A 162 12.74 1.41 2.40
C PHE A 162 13.37 0.09 1.96
N LYS A 163 12.55 -0.96 1.91
CA LYS A 163 12.92 -2.27 1.37
C LYS A 163 12.67 -2.30 -0.13
N LYS A 164 13.57 -2.93 -0.89
CA LYS A 164 13.54 -2.97 -2.35
C LYS A 164 12.32 -3.68 -2.94
N GLY A 165 11.73 -4.64 -2.22
CA GLY A 165 10.69 -5.53 -2.74
C GLY A 165 9.48 -4.86 -3.39
N ALA A 166 8.99 -3.73 -2.86
CA ALA A 166 7.86 -3.01 -3.46
C ALA A 166 8.22 -2.37 -4.82
N PHE A 167 9.47 -1.94 -4.98
CA PHE A 167 9.95 -1.26 -6.18
C PHE A 167 10.31 -2.24 -7.28
N VAL A 168 10.97 -3.34 -6.93
CA VAL A 168 11.17 -4.48 -7.82
C VAL A 168 9.82 -4.98 -8.35
N PHE A 169 8.87 -5.19 -7.45
CA PHE A 169 7.51 -5.56 -7.82
C PHE A 169 6.86 -4.55 -8.79
N ALA A 170 6.96 -3.26 -8.51
CA ALA A 170 6.35 -2.21 -9.34
C ALA A 170 6.92 -2.20 -10.76
N ILE A 171 8.25 -2.29 -10.92
CA ILE A 171 8.92 -2.35 -12.22
C ILE A 171 8.47 -3.59 -13.00
N GLN A 172 8.50 -4.77 -12.38
CA GLN A 172 8.14 -6.02 -13.03
C GLN A 172 6.65 -6.12 -13.39
N ALA A 173 5.81 -5.59 -12.50
CA ALA A 173 4.38 -5.50 -12.76
C ALA A 173 4.03 -4.40 -13.77
N GLY A 174 4.95 -3.49 -14.14
CA GLY A 174 4.65 -2.32 -14.96
C GLY A 174 3.63 -1.39 -14.32
N LEU A 175 3.62 -1.30 -12.96
CA LEU A 175 2.62 -0.54 -12.23
C LEU A 175 3.23 0.73 -11.62
N PRO A 176 2.60 1.90 -11.79
CA PRO A 176 3.11 3.15 -11.21
C PRO A 176 3.18 3.07 -9.69
N VAL A 177 4.19 3.71 -9.11
CA VAL A 177 4.37 3.83 -7.67
C VAL A 177 3.73 5.11 -7.17
N VAL A 178 2.80 5.00 -6.22
CA VAL A 178 2.14 6.13 -5.58
C VAL A 178 2.68 6.30 -4.17
N PRO A 179 3.48 7.34 -3.89
CA PRO A 179 3.97 7.63 -2.55
C PRO A 179 2.84 8.18 -1.67
N LEU A 180 2.79 7.74 -0.42
CA LEU A 180 1.78 8.11 0.54
C LEU A 180 2.42 8.38 1.91
N GLY A 181 2.32 9.62 2.39
CA GLY A 181 2.85 10.03 3.68
C GLY A 181 1.81 9.97 4.79
N ILE A 182 2.14 9.30 5.89
CA ILE A 182 1.27 9.18 7.07
C ILE A 182 1.94 9.85 8.26
N SER A 183 1.24 10.76 8.93
CA SER A 183 1.71 11.41 10.14
C SER A 183 0.67 11.39 11.26
N GLY A 184 1.12 11.52 12.51
CA GLY A 184 0.26 11.58 13.70
C GLY A 184 -0.16 10.24 14.30
N SER A 185 -0.17 9.14 13.56
CA SER A 185 -0.63 7.83 14.04
C SER A 185 0.19 7.26 15.21
N ARG A 186 1.50 7.56 15.26
CA ARG A 186 2.38 7.18 16.36
C ARG A 186 1.96 7.80 17.70
N ALA A 187 1.43 9.02 17.68
CA ALA A 187 0.94 9.67 18.91
C ALA A 187 -0.29 8.94 19.46
N ILE A 188 -1.08 8.30 18.60
CA ILE A 188 -2.24 7.49 18.98
C ILE A 188 -1.79 6.18 19.63
N MET A 189 -0.92 5.41 18.96
CA MET A 189 -0.39 4.16 19.48
C MET A 189 1.03 3.88 18.96
N LYS A 190 2.01 3.90 19.86
CA LYS A 190 3.42 3.63 19.53
C LYS A 190 3.65 2.12 19.28
N LYS A 191 4.68 1.81 18.50
CA LYS A 191 5.20 0.44 18.37
C LYS A 191 5.62 -0.07 19.77
N GLY A 192 5.29 -1.32 20.09
CA GLY A 192 5.59 -1.94 21.38
C GLY A 192 4.68 -1.50 22.55
N SER A 193 3.70 -0.61 22.29
CA SER A 193 2.75 -0.17 23.32
C SER A 193 1.32 -0.51 22.93
N PHE A 194 0.52 -0.93 23.90
CA PHE A 194 -0.93 -1.08 23.74
C PHE A 194 -1.70 0.17 24.20
N ARG A 195 -1.02 1.17 24.75
CA ARG A 195 -1.67 2.40 25.23
C ARG A 195 -2.15 3.22 24.05
N VAL A 196 -3.47 3.46 23.98
CA VAL A 196 -4.13 4.24 22.96
C VAL A 196 -4.54 5.61 23.50
N ARG A 197 -4.21 6.66 22.74
CA ARG A 197 -4.59 8.05 23.00
C ARG A 197 -5.40 8.57 21.81
N PRO A 198 -6.38 9.46 22.01
CA PRO A 198 -7.03 10.12 20.89
C PRO A 198 -6.05 11.01 20.14
N GLY A 199 -6.27 11.17 18.86
CA GLY A 199 -5.39 12.00 18.03
C GLY A 199 -5.87 12.13 16.59
N GLU A 200 -5.08 12.83 15.79
CA GLU A 200 -5.34 13.03 14.37
C GLU A 200 -4.27 12.28 13.56
N ILE A 201 -4.72 11.62 12.50
CA ILE A 201 -3.88 11.00 11.48
C ILE A 201 -4.07 11.80 10.21
N ARG A 202 -2.97 12.27 9.63
CA ARG A 202 -2.97 12.91 8.34
C ARG A 202 -2.37 11.95 7.33
N VAL A 203 -3.06 11.77 6.21
CA VAL A 203 -2.61 10.94 5.09
C VAL A 203 -2.59 11.81 3.86
N ARG A 204 -1.44 11.93 3.23
CA ARG A 204 -1.25 12.69 2.01
C ARG A 204 -0.81 11.79 0.88
N VAL A 205 -1.45 11.96 -0.26
CA VAL A 205 -1.20 11.18 -1.47
C VAL A 205 -0.34 12.03 -2.41
N GLY A 206 0.80 11.49 -2.82
CA GLY A 206 1.69 12.10 -3.79
C GLY A 206 1.28 11.84 -5.23
N ARG A 207 2.08 12.36 -6.17
CA ARG A 207 1.90 12.06 -7.59
C ARG A 207 2.39 10.66 -7.90
N PRO A 208 1.73 9.92 -8.81
CA PRO A 208 2.26 8.66 -9.30
C PRO A 208 3.64 8.86 -9.96
N ILE A 209 4.55 7.95 -9.66
CA ILE A 209 5.87 7.86 -10.30
C ILE A 209 5.74 6.75 -11.34
N SER A 210 5.95 7.08 -12.63
CA SER A 210 5.92 6.07 -13.69
C SER A 210 7.09 5.11 -13.57
N VAL A 211 6.85 3.86 -13.98
CA VAL A 211 7.88 2.84 -14.13
C VAL A 211 8.15 2.48 -15.60
N ASP A 212 7.56 3.22 -16.53
CA ASP A 212 7.72 2.99 -17.96
C ASP A 212 9.20 3.12 -18.37
N GLY A 213 9.71 2.11 -19.05
CA GLY A 213 11.10 2.07 -19.49
C GLY A 213 12.12 1.86 -18.35
N LEU A 214 11.67 1.61 -17.11
CA LEU A 214 12.58 1.24 -16.02
C LEU A 214 12.89 -0.25 -16.06
N GLU A 215 14.17 -0.55 -15.82
CA GLU A 215 14.68 -1.91 -15.68
C GLU A 215 15.01 -2.22 -14.22
N HIS A 216 15.39 -3.46 -13.96
CA HIS A 216 15.68 -3.91 -12.59
C HIS A 216 16.76 -3.06 -11.89
N GLU A 217 17.73 -2.57 -12.63
CA GLU A 217 18.84 -1.72 -12.16
C GLU A 217 18.35 -0.38 -11.64
N ASP A 218 17.22 0.13 -12.13
CA ASP A 218 16.63 1.40 -11.73
C ASP A 218 15.89 1.34 -10.38
N ARG A 219 15.74 0.17 -9.79
CA ARG A 219 14.99 -0.03 -8.54
C ARG A 219 15.46 0.84 -7.38
N ASP A 220 16.78 1.08 -7.29
CA ASP A 220 17.34 1.88 -6.19
C ASP A 220 17.06 3.37 -6.41
N ARG A 221 17.06 3.84 -7.65
CA ARG A 221 16.66 5.20 -8.03
C ARG A 221 15.16 5.42 -7.75
N LEU A 222 14.31 4.50 -8.19
CA LEU A 222 12.86 4.55 -7.95
C LEU A 222 12.55 4.53 -6.45
N LEU A 223 13.26 3.71 -5.67
CA LEU A 223 13.13 3.63 -4.21
C LEU A 223 13.44 4.98 -3.55
N GLU A 224 14.55 5.60 -3.91
CA GLU A 224 14.98 6.86 -3.28
C GLU A 224 14.06 8.02 -3.69
N GLU A 225 13.59 8.06 -4.93
CA GLU A 225 12.59 9.02 -5.40
C GLU A 225 11.29 8.89 -4.60
N ALA A 226 10.76 7.68 -4.49
CA ALA A 226 9.54 7.43 -3.74
C ALA A 226 9.71 7.70 -2.23
N ARG A 227 10.88 7.36 -1.66
CA ARG A 227 11.20 7.63 -0.25
C ARG A 227 11.27 9.13 0.03
N SER A 228 11.91 9.89 -0.84
CA SER A 228 12.00 11.35 -0.74
C SER A 228 10.61 11.99 -0.85
N ALA A 229 9.77 11.50 -1.77
CA ALA A 229 8.38 11.93 -1.89
C ALA A 229 7.57 11.64 -0.62
N VAL A 230 7.71 10.44 -0.03
CA VAL A 230 7.03 10.10 1.23
C VAL A 230 7.52 10.98 2.37
N ALA A 231 8.83 11.26 2.47
CA ALA A 231 9.40 12.15 3.48
C ALA A 231 8.79 13.57 3.39
N ALA A 232 8.74 14.15 2.20
CA ALA A 232 8.12 15.45 1.96
C ALA A 232 6.63 15.47 2.35
N LEU A 233 5.89 14.41 2.03
CA LEU A 233 4.48 14.28 2.40
C LEU A 233 4.25 14.13 3.91
N MET A 234 5.24 13.64 4.67
CA MET A 234 5.15 13.55 6.13
C MET A 234 5.42 14.90 6.81
N GLU A 235 6.31 15.73 6.25
CA GLU A 235 6.83 16.97 6.84
C GLU A 235 5.95 18.19 6.56
N ASP A 236 5.13 18.19 5.50
CA ASP A 236 4.31 19.33 5.13
C ASP A 236 3.08 19.46 6.06
N PRO A 237 3.09 20.41 7.02
CA PRO A 237 2.00 20.58 7.96
C PRO A 237 0.74 21.15 7.32
N ASP A 238 0.84 21.91 6.21
CA ASP A 238 -0.27 22.72 5.67
C ASP A 238 -0.63 22.38 4.21
N GLY A 239 0.07 21.47 3.52
CA GLY A 239 -0.25 21.03 2.15
C GLY A 239 0.09 22.05 1.06
N VAL A 240 0.92 23.05 1.37
CA VAL A 240 1.20 24.19 0.47
C VAL A 240 2.37 23.93 -0.49
N THR A 241 3.26 22.99 -0.17
CA THR A 241 4.45 22.70 -0.99
C THR A 241 4.18 21.67 -2.09
N GLY A 242 3.20 21.92 -2.92
CA GLY A 242 2.84 21.08 -4.08
C GLY A 242 3.09 21.69 -5.44
N GLN A 243 3.90 22.75 -5.54
CA GLN A 243 4.32 23.26 -6.84
C GLN A 243 5.77 22.88 -7.12
N PRO A 244 6.05 22.10 -8.17
CA PRO A 244 7.40 22.02 -8.68
C PRO A 244 7.69 23.32 -9.42
N GLY A 245 8.57 24.15 -8.87
CA GLY A 245 9.27 25.15 -9.63
C GLY A 245 10.13 24.46 -10.67
N GLY A 246 9.97 24.85 -11.91
CA GLY A 246 10.82 24.34 -12.99
C GLY A 246 10.15 24.50 -14.35
N ALA A 247 9.80 25.74 -14.72
CA ALA A 247 9.66 26.06 -16.12
C ALA A 247 11.06 26.07 -16.73
N ALA A 248 11.45 24.98 -17.35
CA ALA A 248 12.53 25.03 -18.32
C ALA A 248 11.97 25.73 -19.56
N THR A 249 12.45 26.92 -19.83
CA THR A 249 12.26 27.65 -21.10
C THR A 249 12.82 26.78 -22.22
N ALA A 250 11.94 26.20 -23.01
CA ALA A 250 12.29 25.62 -24.28
C ALA A 250 12.56 26.75 -25.26
N THR A 251 13.81 26.93 -25.64
CA THR A 251 14.17 27.67 -26.86
C THR A 251 13.78 26.80 -28.05
N ASP A 252 12.91 27.37 -28.84
CA ASP A 252 12.51 26.92 -30.16
C ASP A 252 13.77 26.88 -31.10
N ASP A 253 14.08 25.74 -31.65
CA ASP A 253 14.83 25.64 -32.90
C ASP A 253 14.24 24.52 -33.78
N GLY A 254 13.66 24.94 -34.86
CA GLY A 254 12.98 24.09 -35.81
C GLY A 254 13.95 23.27 -36.66
N ARG A 255 13.62 21.99 -36.84
CA ARG A 255 13.91 21.24 -38.06
C ARG A 255 12.88 20.15 -38.34
N LYS A 256 12.30 20.27 -39.51
CA LYS A 256 11.45 19.29 -40.20
C LYS A 256 12.23 18.01 -40.53
N GLY A 257 11.54 16.89 -40.60
CA GLY A 257 11.92 15.77 -41.43
C GLY A 257 11.64 14.40 -40.86
N GLU A 258 10.64 13.81 -41.42
CA GLU A 258 10.48 12.49 -42.02
C GLU A 258 9.95 11.32 -41.19
N GLN A 259 8.96 10.73 -41.81
CA GLN A 259 8.15 9.56 -41.49
C GLN A 259 8.99 8.26 -41.48
N GLY A 260 8.66 7.37 -40.54
CA GLY A 260 9.06 5.97 -40.57
C GLY A 260 8.16 5.18 -39.61
N ARG A 261 7.14 4.52 -40.20
CA ARG A 261 6.35 3.48 -39.52
C ARG A 261 7.26 2.27 -39.32
N ASP A 262 7.34 1.71 -38.13
CA ASP A 262 7.23 0.26 -38.04
C ASP A 262 6.75 -0.12 -36.61
N GLY A 263 5.68 -0.90 -36.60
CA GLY A 263 5.09 -1.44 -35.39
C GLY A 263 5.75 -2.79 -35.07
N THR A 264 6.32 -2.92 -33.90
CA THR A 264 6.57 -4.23 -33.30
C THR A 264 6.09 -4.21 -31.86
N ASP A 265 4.95 -4.84 -31.71
CA ASP A 265 4.41 -5.34 -30.44
C ASP A 265 5.50 -6.21 -29.77
N ARG A 266 6.10 -5.71 -28.68
CA ARG A 266 6.94 -6.49 -27.78
C ARG A 266 6.21 -6.64 -26.46
N SER A 267 5.28 -7.59 -26.41
CA SER A 267 4.88 -8.21 -25.15
C SER A 267 6.09 -8.99 -24.60
N SER A 268 6.90 -8.34 -23.77
CA SER A 268 8.00 -8.98 -23.06
C SER A 268 7.40 -9.83 -21.93
N THR A 269 7.23 -11.10 -22.19
CA THR A 269 6.95 -12.12 -21.17
C THR A 269 8.25 -12.41 -20.43
N TYR A 270 8.42 -11.84 -19.24
CA TYR A 270 9.51 -12.19 -18.34
C TYR A 270 9.33 -13.63 -17.84
N THR A 271 10.39 -14.43 -17.90
CA THR A 271 10.37 -15.83 -17.46
C THR A 271 10.79 -15.97 -16.02
N THR A 272 10.44 -17.09 -15.39
CA THR A 272 10.74 -17.44 -13.99
C THR A 272 12.24 -17.34 -13.63
N GLY A 273 13.15 -17.25 -14.62
CA GLY A 273 14.59 -17.10 -14.44
C GLY A 273 15.00 -15.70 -13.97
N ASP A 274 14.30 -14.67 -14.39
CA ASP A 274 14.67 -13.27 -14.16
C ASP A 274 14.55 -12.85 -12.69
N TRP A 275 13.66 -13.53 -11.94
CA TRP A 275 13.48 -13.29 -10.51
C TRP A 275 14.65 -13.75 -9.63
N LYS A 276 15.44 -14.75 -10.09
CA LYS A 276 16.53 -15.36 -9.29
C LYS A 276 17.78 -14.48 -9.19
N GLU A 277 18.04 -13.63 -10.19
CA GLU A 277 19.18 -12.71 -10.17
C GLU A 277 18.92 -11.43 -9.37
N MET A 278 17.68 -11.17 -9.03
CA MET A 278 17.17 -9.87 -8.56
C MET A 278 17.35 -9.53 -7.10
N THR A 279 17.88 -10.44 -6.30
CA THR A 279 17.91 -10.25 -4.82
C THR A 279 19.30 -10.45 -4.21
N ARG A 280 20.35 -10.45 -5.02
CA ARG A 280 21.75 -10.35 -4.55
C ARG A 280 22.12 -8.94 -4.13
#